data_7719384eec395e071155ccbac4ce478a
#
_entry.id   7719384eec395e071155ccbac4ce478a
#
_cell.length_a   1.000
_cell.length_b   1.000
_cell.length_c   1.000
_cell.angle_alpha   90.00
_cell.angle_beta   90.00
_cell.angle_gamma   90.00
#
_symmetry.space_group_name_H-M   'P 1'
#
loop_
_entity.id
_entity.type
_entity.pdbx_description
1 polymer ?
#
loop_
_entity_poly.entity_id
_entity_poly.type
_entity_poly.pdbx_seq_one_letter_code
_entity_poly.pdbx_strand_id
1 'polypeptide(L)'
;MFEGNKYPRIAISEMVEGKAPSAKKLFNKSDEIKYIDISSVDNKINEIVAYTEYIFEYAPSRAQQYIRKNDILISTVRPNLKNIAINKLEYKETVASSGFCVLRPKYVPEYLFIAVLQDKFTSDMVAVTTGANYPAIKDSDILNYEISNPPLELQQQFAAFVQQIDKSKFVIWRNLELCVIIIQKVFLL
;
A
#
# COMPACT_ATOMS: atom_id res chain seq x y z
N MET A 1 10.49 15.70 -8.18
CA MET A 1 10.87 14.38 -8.74
C MET A 1 9.73 13.77 -9.55
N PHE A 2 8.49 13.83 -9.07
CA PHE A 2 7.33 13.22 -9.75
C PHE A 2 6.69 14.12 -10.79
N GLU A 3 6.81 15.43 -10.67
CA GLU A 3 6.30 16.41 -11.62
C GLU A 3 7.44 16.98 -12.49
N GLY A 4 7.18 17.09 -13.77
CA GLY A 4 8.14 17.59 -14.78
C GLY A 4 8.71 16.51 -15.67
N ASN A 5 9.21 16.93 -16.84
CA ASN A 5 9.71 16.05 -17.91
C ASN A 5 11.24 15.77 -17.80
N LYS A 6 11.81 15.88 -16.59
CA LYS A 6 13.25 15.69 -16.43
C LYS A 6 13.72 14.25 -16.68
N TYR A 7 12.84 13.27 -16.39
CA TYR A 7 13.15 11.84 -16.54
C TYR A 7 12.14 11.17 -17.45
N PRO A 8 12.51 10.09 -18.15
CA PRO A 8 11.56 9.33 -18.97
C PRO A 8 10.42 8.82 -18.11
N ARG A 9 9.25 8.69 -18.72
CA ARG A 9 8.09 8.08 -18.08
C ARG A 9 7.96 6.64 -18.56
N ILE A 10 7.64 5.74 -17.64
CA ILE A 10 7.38 4.34 -17.94
C ILE A 10 6.10 3.89 -17.26
N ALA A 11 5.46 2.87 -17.80
CA ALA A 11 4.28 2.28 -17.19
C ALA A 11 4.64 1.58 -15.86
N ILE A 12 3.74 1.63 -14.88
CA ILE A 12 3.91 0.92 -13.61
C ILE A 12 4.19 -0.56 -13.83
N SER A 13 3.57 -1.18 -14.84
CA SER A 13 3.79 -2.59 -15.20
C SER A 13 5.26 -2.93 -15.47
N GLU A 14 6.07 -1.98 -15.92
CA GLU A 14 7.50 -2.19 -16.15
C GLU A 14 8.31 -2.20 -14.82
N MET A 15 7.80 -1.53 -13.78
CA MET A 15 8.44 -1.42 -12.47
C MET A 15 8.06 -2.52 -11.49
N VAL A 16 7.08 -3.36 -11.81
CA VAL A 16 6.58 -4.40 -10.92
C VAL A 16 6.80 -5.79 -11.48
N GLU A 17 6.87 -6.79 -10.58
CA GLU A 17 6.75 -8.19 -10.96
C GLU A 17 5.33 -8.46 -11.52
N GLY A 18 5.12 -9.65 -12.04
CA GLY A 18 3.80 -10.05 -12.52
C GLY A 18 2.74 -10.04 -11.40
N LYS A 19 1.53 -10.45 -11.77
CA LYS A 19 0.38 -10.49 -10.86
C LYS A 19 0.69 -11.27 -9.58
N ALA A 20 0.18 -10.78 -8.45
CA ALA A 20 0.26 -11.47 -7.17
C ALA A 20 -0.27 -12.91 -7.28
N PRO A 21 0.43 -13.92 -6.71
CA PRO A 21 -0.03 -15.29 -6.75
C PRO A 21 -1.40 -15.46 -6.10
N SER A 22 -2.21 -16.36 -6.65
CA SER A 22 -3.48 -16.72 -6.03
C SER A 22 -3.23 -17.46 -4.71
N ALA A 23 -3.88 -17.01 -3.63
CA ALA A 23 -3.83 -17.66 -2.33
C ALA A 23 -4.25 -19.14 -2.41
N LYS A 24 -5.23 -19.49 -3.25
CA LYS A 24 -5.68 -20.86 -3.46
C LYS A 24 -4.59 -21.82 -3.98
N LYS A 25 -3.52 -21.29 -4.57
CA LYS A 25 -2.39 -22.10 -5.04
C LYS A 25 -1.32 -22.32 -3.98
N LEU A 26 -1.36 -21.58 -2.88
CA LEU A 26 -0.32 -21.53 -1.87
C LEU A 26 -0.78 -22.07 -0.51
N PHE A 27 -2.07 -21.92 -0.19
CA PHE A 27 -2.63 -22.32 1.09
C PHE A 27 -3.56 -23.52 0.96
N ASN A 28 -3.44 -24.43 1.93
CA ASN A 28 -4.38 -25.51 2.13
C ASN A 28 -5.60 -24.98 2.88
N LYS A 29 -6.72 -25.74 2.85
CA LYS A 29 -7.96 -25.38 3.52
C LYS A 29 -7.81 -25.12 5.02
N SER A 30 -6.95 -25.88 5.68
CA SER A 30 -6.69 -25.80 7.13
C SER A 30 -5.67 -24.77 7.54
N ASP A 31 -5.00 -24.10 6.60
CA ASP A 31 -3.96 -23.13 6.92
C ASP A 31 -4.56 -21.86 7.53
N GLU A 32 -3.89 -21.29 8.52
CA GLU A 32 -4.23 -19.99 9.09
C GLU A 32 -3.70 -18.89 8.18
N ILE A 33 -4.54 -17.88 7.92
CA ILE A 33 -4.15 -16.70 7.14
C ILE A 33 -4.51 -15.40 7.86
N LYS A 34 -3.77 -14.34 7.54
CA LYS A 34 -4.07 -12.97 7.93
C LYS A 34 -4.67 -12.23 6.73
N TYR A 35 -5.95 -11.97 6.79
CA TYR A 35 -6.69 -11.33 5.71
C TYR A 35 -6.71 -9.83 5.85
N ILE A 36 -6.30 -9.14 4.78
CA ILE A 36 -6.32 -7.68 4.63
C ILE A 36 -7.45 -7.30 3.69
N ASP A 37 -8.46 -6.61 4.22
CA ASP A 37 -9.53 -6.00 3.42
C ASP A 37 -9.26 -4.51 3.18
N ILE A 38 -10.07 -3.87 2.34
CA ILE A 38 -9.98 -2.42 2.06
C ILE A 38 -10.15 -1.60 3.34
N SER A 39 -11.04 -2.03 4.23
CA SER A 39 -11.24 -1.42 5.55
C SER A 39 -10.05 -1.56 6.52
N SER A 40 -9.11 -2.44 6.22
CA SER A 40 -7.88 -2.60 7.01
C SER A 40 -6.84 -1.50 6.73
N VAL A 41 -7.07 -0.65 5.74
CA VAL A 41 -6.18 0.45 5.37
C VAL A 41 -6.70 1.77 5.94
N ASP A 42 -5.89 2.43 6.77
CA ASP A 42 -6.13 3.82 7.15
C ASP A 42 -5.57 4.74 6.05
N ASN A 43 -6.47 5.40 5.33
CA ASN A 43 -6.13 6.27 4.20
C ASN A 43 -5.59 7.66 4.61
N LYS A 44 -5.59 7.99 5.90
CA LYS A 44 -4.99 9.23 6.41
C LYS A 44 -3.48 9.09 6.58
N ILE A 45 -3.05 7.91 6.99
CA ILE A 45 -1.64 7.58 7.20
C ILE A 45 -1.08 6.62 6.16
N ASN A 46 -1.95 6.06 5.29
CA ASN A 46 -1.63 5.10 4.23
C ASN A 46 -0.92 3.84 4.74
N GLU A 47 -1.43 3.29 5.84
CA GLU A 47 -0.91 2.09 6.49
C GLU A 47 -1.98 1.01 6.65
N ILE A 48 -1.54 -0.24 6.70
CA ILE A 48 -2.37 -1.37 7.12
C ILE A 48 -2.41 -1.35 8.65
N VAL A 49 -3.59 -1.05 9.22
CA VAL A 49 -3.77 -0.89 10.67
C VAL A 49 -4.47 -2.08 11.31
N ALA A 50 -4.99 -3.01 10.51
CA ALA A 50 -5.69 -4.20 11.01
C ALA A 50 -5.55 -5.37 10.03
N TYR A 51 -5.81 -6.57 10.52
CA TYR A 51 -6.07 -7.77 9.72
C TYR A 51 -7.06 -8.65 10.49
N THR A 52 -7.69 -9.59 9.78
CA THR A 52 -8.54 -10.60 10.41
C THR A 52 -7.93 -11.98 10.18
N GLU A 53 -7.84 -12.78 11.23
CA GLU A 53 -7.35 -14.17 11.14
C GLU A 53 -8.49 -15.10 10.72
N TYR A 54 -8.20 -15.98 9.79
CA TYR A 54 -9.11 -17.02 9.31
C TYR A 54 -8.37 -18.32 9.08
N ILE A 55 -9.06 -19.44 9.30
CA ILE A 55 -8.72 -20.66 8.60
C ILE A 55 -9.10 -20.45 7.14
N PHE A 56 -8.24 -20.78 6.19
CA PHE A 56 -8.39 -20.39 4.78
C PHE A 56 -9.72 -20.87 4.15
N GLU A 57 -10.21 -22.04 4.56
CA GLU A 57 -11.52 -22.55 4.10
C GLU A 57 -12.68 -21.63 4.44
N TYR A 58 -12.61 -20.92 5.58
CA TYR A 58 -13.67 -20.04 6.08
C TYR A 58 -13.42 -18.55 5.77
N ALA A 59 -12.33 -18.25 5.07
CA ALA A 59 -12.03 -16.89 4.68
C ALA A 59 -13.04 -16.35 3.65
N PRO A 60 -13.27 -15.02 3.63
CA PRO A 60 -14.13 -14.42 2.62
C PRO A 60 -13.72 -14.82 1.19
N SER A 61 -14.67 -14.96 0.28
CA SER A 61 -14.41 -15.33 -1.12
C SER A 61 -13.45 -14.35 -1.83
N ARG A 62 -13.30 -13.13 -1.30
CA ARG A 62 -12.35 -12.11 -1.77
C ARG A 62 -10.93 -12.32 -1.27
N ALA A 63 -10.65 -13.22 -0.33
CA ALA A 63 -9.30 -13.54 0.13
C ALA A 63 -8.55 -14.33 -0.95
N GLN A 64 -8.00 -13.62 -1.95
CA GLN A 64 -7.53 -14.26 -3.19
C GLN A 64 -6.06 -14.01 -3.51
N GLN A 65 -5.46 -12.95 -2.98
CA GLN A 65 -4.14 -12.48 -3.41
C GLN A 65 -3.11 -12.65 -2.30
N TYR A 66 -2.13 -13.52 -2.53
CA TYR A 66 -1.00 -13.64 -1.60
C TYR A 66 -0.09 -12.42 -1.70
N ILE A 67 0.16 -11.78 -0.57
CA ILE A 67 1.03 -10.60 -0.50
C ILE A 67 2.24 -10.85 0.38
N ARG A 68 3.34 -10.16 0.04
CA ARG A 68 4.61 -10.18 0.76
C ARG A 68 4.92 -8.79 1.33
N LYS A 69 5.86 -8.73 2.24
CA LYS A 69 6.44 -7.45 2.67
C LYS A 69 6.86 -6.62 1.46
N ASN A 70 6.61 -5.33 1.52
CA ASN A 70 6.85 -4.32 0.49
C ASN A 70 5.92 -4.38 -0.74
N ASP A 71 4.96 -5.29 -0.81
CA ASP A 71 3.88 -5.17 -1.81
C ASP A 71 3.04 -3.93 -1.51
N ILE A 72 2.63 -3.22 -2.56
CA ILE A 72 1.79 -2.03 -2.46
C ILE A 72 0.37 -2.43 -2.84
N LEU A 73 -0.58 -2.11 -1.96
CA LEU A 73 -2.00 -2.37 -2.14
C LEU A 73 -2.69 -1.08 -2.56
N ILE A 74 -3.36 -1.08 -3.71
CA ILE A 74 -4.15 0.04 -4.22
C ILE A 74 -5.59 -0.42 -4.35
N SER A 75 -6.52 0.18 -3.59
CA SER A 75 -7.94 -0.13 -3.75
C SER A 75 -8.41 0.22 -5.16
N THR A 76 -9.02 -0.76 -5.83
CA THR A 76 -9.66 -0.55 -7.14
C THR A 76 -11.06 0.02 -7.01
N VAL A 77 -11.61 0.08 -5.79
CA VAL A 77 -12.94 0.63 -5.48
C VAL A 77 -12.78 1.99 -4.82
N ARG A 78 -13.55 2.98 -5.31
CA ARG A 78 -13.54 4.35 -4.81
C ARG A 78 -12.12 4.93 -4.72
N PRO A 79 -11.39 5.07 -5.83
CA PRO A 79 -10.00 5.54 -5.84
C PRO A 79 -9.84 6.93 -5.22
N ASN A 80 -10.90 7.75 -5.20
CA ASN A 80 -10.94 9.05 -4.53
C ASN A 80 -10.66 8.97 -3.02
N LEU A 81 -10.87 7.81 -2.39
CA LEU A 81 -10.60 7.62 -0.95
C LEU A 81 -9.12 7.33 -0.65
N LYS A 82 -8.29 7.12 -1.67
CA LYS A 82 -6.84 6.84 -1.50
C LYS A 82 -6.54 5.71 -0.51
N ASN A 83 -7.33 4.63 -0.52
CA ASN A 83 -7.00 3.43 0.25
C ASN A 83 -5.80 2.73 -0.42
N ILE A 84 -4.63 3.27 -0.17
CA ILE A 84 -3.34 2.83 -0.70
C ILE A 84 -2.42 2.59 0.50
N ALA A 85 -1.76 1.45 0.58
CA ALA A 85 -0.81 1.15 1.63
C ALA A 85 0.34 0.28 1.11
N ILE A 86 1.52 0.42 1.71
CA ILE A 86 2.61 -0.53 1.54
C ILE A 86 2.55 -1.58 2.67
N ASN A 87 2.67 -2.84 2.31
CA ASN A 87 2.66 -3.93 3.29
C ASN A 87 3.99 -3.96 4.06
N LYS A 88 3.96 -3.52 5.31
CA LYS A 88 5.09 -3.57 6.25
C LYS A 88 5.05 -4.81 7.16
N LEU A 89 3.98 -5.63 7.07
CA LEU A 89 3.82 -6.83 7.89
C LEU A 89 4.84 -7.90 7.49
N GLU A 90 5.38 -8.58 8.49
CA GLU A 90 6.40 -9.63 8.28
C GLU A 90 5.80 -11.05 8.30
N TYR A 91 4.48 -11.16 8.33
CA TYR A 91 3.79 -12.45 8.31
C TYR A 91 3.82 -13.06 6.91
N LYS A 92 4.16 -14.35 6.84
CA LYS A 92 4.21 -15.10 5.57
C LYS A 92 2.83 -15.51 5.07
N GLU A 93 1.84 -15.55 5.95
CA GLU A 93 0.48 -16.03 5.68
C GLU A 93 -0.49 -14.87 5.38
N THR A 94 -0.01 -13.82 4.72
CA THR A 94 -0.82 -12.63 4.48
C THR A 94 -1.52 -12.71 3.12
N VAL A 95 -2.84 -12.50 3.13
CA VAL A 95 -3.70 -12.55 1.96
C VAL A 95 -4.52 -11.27 1.86
N ALA A 96 -4.46 -10.61 0.71
CA ALA A 96 -5.24 -9.41 0.44
C ALA A 96 -6.54 -9.71 -0.31
N SER A 97 -7.50 -8.82 -0.12
CA SER A 97 -8.76 -8.80 -0.86
C SER A 97 -8.55 -8.62 -2.37
N SER A 98 -9.36 -9.29 -3.19
CA SER A 98 -9.42 -9.05 -4.63
C SER A 98 -9.90 -7.63 -5.01
N GLY A 99 -10.30 -6.83 -4.05
CA GLY A 99 -10.58 -5.39 -4.23
C GLY A 99 -9.34 -4.51 -4.29
N PHE A 100 -8.14 -5.09 -4.17
CA PHE A 100 -6.88 -4.39 -4.39
C PHE A 100 -6.23 -4.80 -5.71
N CYS A 101 -5.62 -3.84 -6.39
CA CYS A 101 -4.52 -4.08 -7.30
C CYS A 101 -3.24 -4.19 -6.45
N VAL A 102 -2.56 -5.31 -6.51
CA VAL A 102 -1.31 -5.56 -5.76
C VAL A 102 -0.13 -5.29 -6.67
N LEU A 103 0.66 -4.29 -6.35
CA LEU A 103 1.91 -3.99 -7.02
C LEU A 103 3.07 -4.58 -6.23
N ARG A 104 3.89 -5.39 -6.87
CA ARG A 104 5.11 -6.00 -6.32
C ARG A 104 6.32 -5.35 -6.93
N PRO A 105 6.92 -4.33 -6.27
CA PRO A 105 8.03 -3.57 -6.84
C PRO A 105 9.25 -4.45 -7.13
N LYS A 106 9.88 -4.26 -8.30
CA LYS A 106 11.12 -4.95 -8.68
C LYS A 106 12.35 -4.41 -7.94
N TYR A 107 12.32 -3.11 -7.59
CA TYR A 107 13.53 -2.42 -7.09
C TYR A 107 13.25 -1.65 -5.80
N VAL A 108 12.69 -0.44 -5.86
CA VAL A 108 12.57 0.49 -4.73
C VAL A 108 11.10 0.71 -4.36
N PRO A 109 10.59 -0.06 -3.37
CA PRO A 109 9.17 -0.01 -3.00
C PRO A 109 8.71 1.39 -2.57
N GLU A 110 9.51 2.09 -1.79
CA GLU A 110 9.18 3.42 -1.27
C GLU A 110 9.01 4.45 -2.39
N TYR A 111 9.83 4.35 -3.46
CA TYR A 111 9.69 5.24 -4.61
C TYR A 111 8.34 5.03 -5.31
N LEU A 112 8.01 3.79 -5.65
CA LEU A 112 6.75 3.46 -6.31
C LEU A 112 5.56 3.81 -5.41
N PHE A 113 5.65 3.53 -4.12
CA PHE A 113 4.60 3.85 -3.16
C PHE A 113 4.30 5.35 -3.12
N ILE A 114 5.32 6.20 -3.00
CA ILE A 114 5.12 7.66 -2.99
C ILE A 114 4.64 8.16 -4.36
N ALA A 115 5.07 7.54 -5.46
CA ALA A 115 4.59 7.91 -6.80
C ALA A 115 3.08 7.70 -6.95
N VAL A 116 2.53 6.59 -6.44
CA VAL A 116 1.07 6.32 -6.51
C VAL A 116 0.26 7.06 -5.44
N LEU A 117 0.90 7.66 -4.43
CA LEU A 117 0.24 8.54 -3.45
C LEU A 117 0.03 9.96 -3.95
N GLN A 118 0.63 10.35 -5.09
CA GLN A 118 0.48 11.71 -5.61
C GLN A 118 -0.97 12.02 -5.96
N ASP A 119 -1.40 13.27 -5.72
CA ASP A 119 -2.74 13.75 -6.04
C ASP A 119 -3.07 13.58 -7.52
N LYS A 120 -2.08 13.78 -8.40
CA LYS A 120 -2.24 13.57 -9.82
C LYS A 120 -2.61 12.13 -10.16
N PHE A 121 -1.94 11.13 -9.57
CA PHE A 121 -2.32 9.73 -9.77
C PHE A 121 -3.77 9.49 -9.37
N THR A 122 -4.17 9.97 -8.20
CA THR A 122 -5.54 9.83 -7.72
C THR A 122 -6.55 10.48 -8.67
N SER A 123 -6.28 11.72 -9.10
CA SER A 123 -7.17 12.45 -10.02
C SER A 123 -7.32 11.74 -11.35
N ASP A 124 -6.23 11.21 -11.90
CA ASP A 124 -6.24 10.48 -13.16
C ASP A 124 -6.99 9.14 -13.01
N MET A 125 -6.84 8.44 -11.88
CA MET A 125 -7.61 7.22 -11.59
C MET A 125 -9.11 7.51 -11.41
N VAL A 126 -9.47 8.59 -10.76
CA VAL A 126 -10.88 9.03 -10.65
C VAL A 126 -11.47 9.33 -12.03
N ALA A 127 -10.71 9.95 -12.92
CA ALA A 127 -11.17 10.30 -14.26
C ALA A 127 -11.52 9.08 -15.15
N VAL A 128 -10.90 7.92 -14.89
CA VAL A 128 -11.16 6.68 -15.65
C VAL A 128 -12.12 5.72 -14.93
N THR A 129 -12.71 6.13 -13.79
CA THR A 129 -13.67 5.28 -13.07
C THR A 129 -14.90 4.93 -13.90
N THR A 130 -15.41 3.74 -13.68
CA THR A 130 -16.67 3.27 -14.21
C THR A 130 -17.64 2.94 -13.07
N GLY A 131 -18.95 3.07 -13.32
CA GLY A 131 -20.00 2.78 -12.31
C GLY A 131 -20.41 4.01 -11.48
N ALA A 132 -21.66 4.41 -11.60
CA ALA A 132 -22.21 5.61 -10.95
C ALA A 132 -22.25 5.51 -9.41
N ASN A 133 -22.71 4.36 -8.86
CA ASN A 133 -22.87 4.19 -7.41
C ASN A 133 -21.63 3.57 -6.73
N TYR A 134 -20.86 2.78 -7.47
CA TYR A 134 -19.63 2.15 -7.01
C TYR A 134 -18.51 2.40 -8.01
N PRO A 135 -17.93 3.61 -8.01
CA PRO A 135 -16.86 3.95 -8.93
C PRO A 135 -15.68 3.00 -8.71
N ALA A 136 -15.27 2.32 -9.76
CA ALA A 136 -14.17 1.36 -9.74
C ALA A 136 -13.26 1.53 -10.96
N ILE A 137 -12.01 1.14 -10.79
CA ILE A 137 -10.97 1.08 -11.83
C ILE A 137 -10.52 -0.36 -12.02
N LYS A 138 -9.88 -0.64 -13.14
CA LYS A 138 -9.30 -1.95 -13.43
C LYS A 138 -7.82 -1.96 -13.03
N ASP A 139 -7.29 -3.14 -12.74
CA ASP A 139 -5.84 -3.32 -12.54
C ASP A 139 -5.03 -2.76 -13.73
N SER A 140 -5.56 -2.91 -14.96
CA SER A 140 -4.93 -2.38 -16.16
C SER A 140 -4.79 -0.87 -16.19
N ASP A 141 -5.74 -0.14 -15.59
CA ASP A 141 -5.69 1.33 -15.56
C ASP A 141 -4.52 1.80 -14.66
N ILE A 142 -4.27 1.07 -13.56
CA ILE A 142 -3.14 1.29 -12.68
C ILE A 142 -1.83 0.86 -13.34
N LEU A 143 -1.80 -0.35 -13.91
CA LEU A 143 -0.58 -0.93 -14.49
C LEU A 143 -0.08 -0.18 -15.72
N ASN A 144 -0.97 0.39 -16.52
CA ASN A 144 -0.64 1.19 -17.69
C ASN A 144 -0.38 2.67 -17.35
N TYR A 145 -0.59 3.08 -16.11
CA TYR A 145 -0.30 4.45 -15.71
C TYR A 145 1.20 4.70 -15.75
N GLU A 146 1.59 5.79 -16.40
CA GLU A 146 3.00 6.16 -16.53
C GLU A 146 3.43 7.06 -15.36
N ILE A 147 4.59 6.75 -14.80
CA ILE A 147 5.25 7.54 -13.78
C ILE A 147 6.68 7.90 -14.22
N SER A 148 7.24 8.93 -13.63
CA SER A 148 8.64 9.31 -13.82
C SER A 148 9.57 8.18 -13.40
N ASN A 149 10.60 7.89 -14.19
CA ASN A 149 11.59 6.85 -13.91
C ASN A 149 13.00 7.44 -13.83
N PRO A 150 13.37 8.11 -12.73
CA PRO A 150 14.74 8.56 -12.52
C PRO A 150 15.69 7.37 -12.39
N PRO A 151 17.02 7.57 -12.55
CA PRO A 151 18.01 6.53 -12.32
C PRO A 151 17.82 5.85 -10.97
N LEU A 152 18.09 4.54 -10.90
CA LEU A 152 17.87 3.71 -9.71
C LEU A 152 18.56 4.27 -8.46
N GLU A 153 19.75 4.82 -8.63
CA GLU A 153 20.49 5.46 -7.54
C GLU A 153 19.72 6.63 -6.90
N LEU A 154 19.05 7.46 -7.71
CA LEU A 154 18.20 8.54 -7.19
C LEU A 154 16.94 8.03 -6.52
N GLN A 155 16.35 6.92 -7.02
CA GLN A 155 15.23 6.28 -6.34
C GLN A 155 15.66 5.75 -4.98
N GLN A 156 16.84 5.14 -4.86
CA GLN A 156 17.40 4.65 -3.59
C GLN A 156 17.71 5.78 -2.61
N GLN A 157 18.30 6.88 -3.06
CA GLN A 157 18.53 8.08 -2.23
C GLN A 157 17.20 8.64 -1.71
N PHE A 158 16.19 8.70 -2.57
CA PHE A 158 14.85 9.12 -2.17
C PHE A 158 14.23 8.18 -1.13
N ALA A 159 14.35 6.87 -1.31
CA ALA A 159 13.85 5.88 -0.35
C ALA A 159 14.53 6.01 1.02
N ALA A 160 15.86 6.21 1.04
CA ALA A 160 16.61 6.45 2.27
C ALA A 160 16.10 7.70 3.01
N PHE A 161 15.81 8.77 2.28
CA PHE A 161 15.24 10.00 2.84
C PHE A 161 13.84 9.76 3.44
N VAL A 162 12.94 9.04 2.72
CA VAL A 162 11.60 8.68 3.22
C VAL A 162 11.70 7.86 4.50
N GLN A 163 12.58 6.86 4.54
CA GLN A 163 12.79 6.03 5.73
C GLN A 163 13.32 6.83 6.93
N GLN A 164 14.17 7.86 6.71
CA GLN A 164 14.60 8.75 7.77
C GLN A 164 13.44 9.59 8.34
N ILE A 165 12.56 10.09 7.47
CA ILE A 165 11.37 10.82 7.91
C ILE A 165 10.46 9.93 8.75
N ASP A 166 10.20 8.70 8.32
CA ASP A 166 9.35 7.76 9.05
C ASP A 166 9.94 7.43 10.44
N LYS A 167 11.25 7.21 10.53
CA LYS A 167 11.95 7.03 11.81
C LYS A 167 11.83 8.26 12.71
N SER A 168 11.97 9.46 12.14
CA SER A 168 11.87 10.73 12.89
C SER A 168 10.46 10.96 13.41
N LYS A 169 9.42 10.66 12.62
CA LYS A 169 8.03 10.71 13.07
C LYS A 169 7.82 9.77 14.27
N PHE A 170 8.31 8.53 14.20
CA PHE A 170 8.20 7.57 15.29
C PHE A 170 8.86 8.06 16.59
N VAL A 171 10.05 8.68 16.50
CA VAL A 171 10.75 9.27 17.65
C VAL A 171 9.95 10.43 18.25
N ILE A 172 9.40 11.31 17.41
CA ILE A 172 8.59 12.45 17.85
C ILE A 172 7.31 11.96 18.57
N TRP A 173 6.59 11.00 17.99
CA TRP A 173 5.40 10.42 18.61
C TRP A 173 5.71 9.77 19.97
N ARG A 174 6.77 8.99 20.06
CA ARG A 174 7.21 8.36 21.31
C ARG A 174 7.58 9.38 22.39
N ASN A 175 8.21 10.48 21.99
CA ASN A 175 8.52 11.56 22.92
C ASN A 175 7.27 12.32 23.37
N LEU A 176 6.29 12.52 22.50
CA LEU A 176 5.00 13.12 22.84
C LEU A 176 4.21 12.23 23.80
N GLU A 177 4.13 10.93 23.59
CA GLU A 177 3.48 9.98 24.51
C GLU A 177 4.16 10.00 25.89
N LEU A 178 5.50 9.99 25.94
CA LEU A 178 6.26 10.13 27.18
C LEU A 178 5.96 11.45 27.89
N CYS A 179 5.88 12.56 27.16
CA CYS A 179 5.51 13.85 27.72
C CYS A 179 4.10 13.84 28.29
N VAL A 180 3.13 13.25 27.58
CA VAL A 180 1.74 13.13 28.09
C VAL A 180 1.69 12.29 29.34
N ILE A 181 2.38 11.16 29.40
CA ILE A 181 2.46 10.30 30.60
C ILE A 181 3.10 11.03 31.77
N ILE A 182 4.16 11.81 31.54
CA ILE A 182 4.83 12.59 32.57
C ILE A 182 3.90 13.69 33.10
N ILE A 183 3.22 14.41 32.20
CA ILE A 183 2.26 15.44 32.57
C ILE A 183 1.12 14.84 33.40
N GLN A 184 0.56 13.72 32.99
CA GLN A 184 -0.49 13.04 33.75
C GLN A 184 -0.03 12.60 35.13
N LYS A 185 1.21 12.12 35.27
CA LYS A 185 1.79 11.73 36.57
C LYS A 185 2.14 12.90 37.49
N VAL A 186 2.44 14.06 36.90
CA VAL A 186 2.89 15.23 37.67
C VAL A 186 1.71 16.14 38.08
N PHE A 187 0.65 16.20 37.27
CA PHE A 187 -0.46 17.14 37.43
C PHE A 187 -1.79 16.49 37.85
N LEU A 188 -1.87 15.14 37.93
CA LEU A 188 -3.06 14.42 38.37
C LEU A 188 -2.81 13.62 39.68
N LEU A 189 -1.77 13.96 40.41
CA LEU A 189 -1.60 13.74 41.84
C LEU A 189 -1.99 15.03 42.56
#